data_af144e6c8f4228b34da9de6a785ac994
#
_entry.id   af144e6c8f4228b34da9de6a785ac994
#
_cell.length_a   1.000
_cell.length_b   1.000
_cell.length_c   1.000
_cell.angle_alpha   90.00
_cell.angle_beta   90.00
_cell.angle_gamma   90.00
#
_symmetry.space_group_name_H-M   'P 1'
#
loop_
_entity.id
_entity.type
_entity.pdbx_description
1 polymer ?
#
loop_
_entity_poly.entity_id
_entity_poly.type
_entity_poly.pdbx_seq_one_letter_code
_entity_poly.pdbx_strand_id
1 'polypeptide(L)'
;MNPNSKISDRPAPSLSAMEGKGFYNKNASMPAAGGLLALPLLEQAARLIHLDTGARPIVIADYGASEGKNSLAPMRSAIAVLRARAGLQRPIFVYHTDLPANDFNSLFEVVESDPDSYFRGERNVFPSAIGRSFYQSVLPPNHVDLAWVSYAAVWLSQVPCQIPDHFFIPCSTGAVRAEFERQAALDWEAFLSLRATDLRPGGRLVIALPSLAADGSTGVAAMDHANAMLSELVTAGLITAEERGRMTLGSCPRRQSDLLAPFADHRPFKGLAVEHCTTSVVADKAWDQYQVDKDAEALARKRALFFRAVFVPSLTQALRPGRGTKERQQFSAAPTTTPGGLSGAY
;
A
#
# COMPACT_ATOMS: atom_id res chain seq x y z
N MET A 1 -36.87 9.59 28.85
CA MET A 1 -36.69 8.14 28.70
C MET A 1 -36.82 7.81 27.24
N ASN A 2 -35.74 7.55 26.58
CA ASN A 2 -35.74 6.69 25.41
C ASN A 2 -34.33 6.09 25.29
N PRO A 3 -34.11 4.90 25.80
CA PRO A 3 -32.88 4.17 25.62
C PRO A 3 -33.08 3.25 24.43
N ASN A 4 -32.32 3.39 23.40
CA ASN A 4 -31.94 2.37 22.43
C ASN A 4 -31.73 2.97 21.03
N SER A 5 -30.67 3.74 20.87
CA SER A 5 -29.93 3.67 19.62
C SER A 5 -29.05 2.42 19.71
N LYS A 6 -29.54 1.29 19.21
CA LYS A 6 -28.69 0.15 18.89
C LYS A 6 -27.71 0.61 17.80
N ILE A 7 -26.51 1.00 18.24
CA ILE A 7 -25.34 1.04 17.38
C ILE A 7 -25.24 -0.36 16.80
N SER A 8 -25.40 -0.48 15.49
CA SER A 8 -25.36 -1.76 14.79
C SER A 8 -23.98 -2.38 15.01
N ASP A 9 -23.94 -3.52 15.70
CA ASP A 9 -22.78 -4.39 15.88
C ASP A 9 -22.37 -5.07 14.56
N ARG A 10 -22.16 -4.28 13.50
CA ARG A 10 -21.50 -4.78 12.29
C ARG A 10 -20.02 -4.46 12.42
N PRO A 11 -19.14 -5.47 12.30
CA PRO A 11 -17.72 -5.21 12.27
C PRO A 11 -17.42 -4.18 11.17
N ALA A 12 -16.56 -3.21 11.46
CA ALA A 12 -16.05 -2.29 10.47
C ALA A 12 -15.56 -3.10 9.25
N PRO A 13 -15.74 -2.60 8.02
CA PRO A 13 -15.31 -3.31 6.83
C PRO A 13 -13.83 -3.69 6.98
N SER A 14 -13.53 -4.98 6.82
CA SER A 14 -12.16 -5.49 6.88
C SER A 14 -11.35 -4.87 5.74
N LEU A 15 -10.05 -4.64 5.96
CA LEU A 15 -9.13 -4.26 4.90
C LEU A 15 -9.27 -5.23 3.72
N SER A 16 -9.27 -4.71 2.49
CA SER A 16 -9.36 -5.49 1.28
C SER A 16 -8.00 -5.60 0.61
N ALA A 17 -7.71 -6.76 0.05
CA ALA A 17 -6.64 -6.88 -0.93
C ALA A 17 -6.94 -6.02 -2.16
N MET A 18 -5.90 -5.70 -2.93
CA MET A 18 -6.03 -5.01 -4.21
C MET A 18 -6.80 -5.87 -5.24
N GLU A 19 -7.24 -5.28 -6.35
CA GLU A 19 -7.91 -6.05 -7.40
C GLU A 19 -6.95 -7.09 -7.99
N GLY A 20 -7.37 -8.35 -7.99
CA GLY A 20 -6.58 -9.51 -8.40
C GLY A 20 -6.55 -9.76 -9.92
N LYS A 21 -6.10 -10.96 -10.33
CA LYS A 21 -6.02 -11.44 -11.72
C LYS A 21 -5.09 -10.59 -12.60
N GLY A 22 -3.99 -10.14 -12.04
CA GLY A 22 -3.02 -9.30 -12.71
C GLY A 22 -3.50 -7.88 -12.96
N PHE A 23 -4.66 -7.47 -12.42
CA PHE A 23 -5.21 -6.14 -12.68
C PHE A 23 -4.42 -5.06 -11.96
N TYR A 24 -4.08 -5.27 -10.68
CA TYR A 24 -3.21 -4.36 -9.95
C TYR A 24 -1.83 -4.23 -10.61
N ASN A 25 -1.21 -5.35 -11.00
CA ASN A 25 0.09 -5.36 -11.69
C ASN A 25 0.13 -4.50 -12.95
N LYS A 26 -0.98 -4.42 -13.68
CA LYS A 26 -1.10 -3.63 -14.93
C LYS A 26 -1.34 -2.15 -14.69
N ASN A 27 -1.98 -1.78 -13.56
CA ASN A 27 -2.55 -0.45 -13.39
C ASN A 27 -1.98 0.34 -12.20
N ALA A 28 -1.11 -0.26 -11.36
CA ALA A 28 -0.53 0.39 -10.17
C ALA A 28 0.83 1.04 -10.46
N SER A 29 0.92 1.85 -11.52
CA SER A 29 2.18 2.50 -11.93
C SER A 29 2.69 3.57 -10.95
N MET A 30 1.80 4.24 -10.23
CA MET A 30 2.19 5.27 -9.27
C MET A 30 2.89 4.68 -8.03
N PRO A 31 2.35 3.65 -7.34
CA PRO A 31 3.09 2.95 -6.29
C PRO A 31 4.42 2.36 -6.77
N ALA A 32 4.46 1.86 -8.01
CA ALA A 32 5.70 1.39 -8.62
C ALA A 32 6.74 2.52 -8.72
N ALA A 33 6.35 3.68 -9.28
CA ALA A 33 7.24 4.83 -9.44
C ALA A 33 7.74 5.35 -8.09
N GLY A 34 6.85 5.46 -7.08
CA GLY A 34 7.22 5.90 -5.75
C GLY A 34 8.17 4.93 -5.04
N GLY A 35 7.96 3.62 -5.16
CA GLY A 35 8.87 2.60 -4.64
C GLY A 35 10.27 2.70 -5.26
N LEU A 36 10.36 2.97 -6.56
CA LEU A 36 11.65 3.12 -7.25
C LEU A 36 12.51 4.25 -6.70
N LEU A 37 11.92 5.32 -6.16
CA LEU A 37 12.67 6.41 -5.53
C LEU A 37 13.44 5.95 -4.29
N ALA A 38 13.02 4.88 -3.63
CA ALA A 38 13.68 4.33 -2.45
C ALA A 38 14.72 3.23 -2.78
N LEU A 39 14.91 2.85 -4.05
CA LEU A 39 15.90 1.84 -4.43
C LEU A 39 17.32 2.16 -3.95
N PRO A 40 17.84 3.39 -4.06
CA PRO A 40 19.17 3.70 -3.56
C PRO A 40 19.31 3.45 -2.04
N LEU A 41 18.25 3.71 -1.27
CA LEU A 41 18.23 3.43 0.17
C LEU A 41 18.17 1.92 0.44
N LEU A 42 17.43 1.16 -0.35
CA LEU A 42 17.37 -0.30 -0.23
C LEU A 42 18.74 -0.93 -0.54
N GLU A 43 19.41 -0.47 -1.59
CA GLU A 43 20.76 -0.91 -1.91
C GLU A 43 21.78 -0.56 -0.79
N GLN A 44 21.68 0.65 -0.26
CA GLN A 44 22.50 1.06 0.88
C GLN A 44 22.22 0.18 2.11
N ALA A 45 20.97 -0.07 2.42
CA ALA A 45 20.57 -0.98 3.50
C ALA A 45 21.14 -2.37 3.28
N ALA A 46 21.02 -2.93 2.07
CA ALA A 46 21.59 -4.23 1.71
C ALA A 46 23.13 -4.27 1.82
N ARG A 47 23.83 -3.14 1.56
CA ARG A 47 25.29 -3.05 1.79
C ARG A 47 25.66 -3.04 3.27
N LEU A 48 24.78 -2.56 4.13
CA LEU A 48 25.08 -2.28 5.54
C LEU A 48 24.52 -3.32 6.53
N ILE A 49 23.62 -4.24 6.11
CA ILE A 49 23.17 -5.32 6.99
C ILE A 49 24.37 -6.14 7.50
N HIS A 50 24.28 -6.60 8.73
CA HIS A 50 25.31 -7.49 9.27
C HIS A 50 25.17 -8.90 8.68
N LEU A 51 26.16 -9.34 7.93
CA LEU A 51 26.27 -10.72 7.45
C LEU A 51 27.31 -11.46 8.30
N ASP A 52 26.87 -12.49 9.00
CA ASP A 52 27.79 -13.40 9.67
C ASP A 52 28.66 -14.20 8.66
N THR A 53 29.71 -14.81 9.14
CA THR A 53 30.58 -15.69 8.35
C THR A 53 29.98 -17.09 8.15
N GLY A 54 28.83 -17.37 8.76
CA GLY A 54 28.16 -18.66 8.68
C GLY A 54 27.40 -18.88 7.38
N ALA A 55 26.94 -20.11 7.19
CA ALA A 55 26.19 -20.55 6.01
C ALA A 55 24.67 -20.30 6.15
N ARG A 56 24.20 -19.59 7.20
CA ARG A 56 22.77 -19.35 7.35
C ARG A 56 22.21 -18.55 6.17
N PRO A 57 20.98 -18.82 5.75
CA PRO A 57 20.31 -18.05 4.71
C PRO A 57 20.22 -16.55 5.06
N ILE A 58 20.29 -15.72 4.03
CA ILE A 58 19.89 -14.31 4.12
C ILE A 58 18.38 -14.25 3.90
N VAL A 59 17.69 -13.48 4.72
CA VAL A 59 16.23 -13.36 4.66
C VAL A 59 15.84 -11.93 4.31
N ILE A 60 15.12 -11.80 3.20
CA ILE A 60 14.46 -10.56 2.79
C ILE A 60 12.95 -10.73 3.02
N ALA A 61 12.32 -9.73 3.62
CA ALA A 61 10.86 -9.70 3.78
C ALA A 61 10.28 -8.47 3.08
N ASP A 62 9.27 -8.71 2.23
CA ASP A 62 8.51 -7.72 1.48
C ASP A 62 7.09 -7.67 2.05
N TYR A 63 6.77 -6.61 2.79
CA TYR A 63 5.51 -6.46 3.49
C TYR A 63 4.51 -5.63 2.67
N GLY A 64 3.43 -6.26 2.22
CA GLY A 64 2.42 -5.69 1.35
C GLY A 64 2.79 -5.83 -0.12
N ALA A 65 3.13 -7.05 -0.55
CA ALA A 65 3.61 -7.36 -1.89
C ALA A 65 2.54 -7.26 -2.99
N SER A 66 1.25 -7.31 -2.63
CA SER A 66 0.13 -7.40 -3.57
C SER A 66 0.36 -8.52 -4.59
N GLU A 67 0.15 -8.28 -5.88
CA GLU A 67 0.37 -9.24 -6.98
C GLU A 67 1.85 -9.32 -7.45
N GLY A 68 2.82 -8.72 -6.74
CA GLY A 68 4.26 -8.95 -6.88
C GLY A 68 5.00 -8.12 -7.92
N LYS A 69 4.36 -7.51 -8.94
CA LYS A 69 5.08 -6.78 -10.00
C LYS A 69 5.94 -5.64 -9.46
N ASN A 70 5.44 -4.88 -8.49
CA ASN A 70 6.15 -3.75 -7.90
C ASN A 70 7.31 -4.19 -6.98
N SER A 71 7.35 -5.47 -6.59
CA SER A 71 8.42 -6.06 -5.78
C SER A 71 9.62 -6.51 -6.61
N LEU A 72 9.46 -6.73 -7.93
CA LEU A 72 10.51 -7.34 -8.75
C LEU A 72 11.80 -6.51 -8.77
N ALA A 73 11.71 -5.22 -9.08
CA ALA A 73 12.88 -4.34 -9.15
C ALA A 73 13.56 -4.15 -7.79
N PRO A 74 12.85 -3.87 -6.67
CA PRO A 74 13.44 -3.82 -5.34
C PRO A 74 14.14 -5.10 -4.94
N MET A 75 13.51 -6.25 -5.12
CA MET A 75 14.12 -7.54 -4.77
C MET A 75 15.34 -7.84 -5.63
N ARG A 76 15.28 -7.59 -6.93
CA ARG A 76 16.43 -7.75 -7.84
C ARG A 76 17.61 -6.88 -7.42
N SER A 77 17.37 -5.61 -7.10
CA SER A 77 18.40 -4.68 -6.64
C SER A 77 19.03 -5.13 -5.33
N ALA A 78 18.22 -5.49 -4.34
CA ALA A 78 18.71 -6.00 -3.05
C ALA A 78 19.53 -7.29 -3.20
N ILE A 79 19.02 -8.27 -3.98
CA ILE A 79 19.69 -9.56 -4.22
C ILE A 79 21.03 -9.34 -4.91
N ALA A 80 21.11 -8.47 -5.92
CA ALA A 80 22.39 -8.18 -6.60
C ALA A 80 23.46 -7.66 -5.62
N VAL A 81 23.10 -6.75 -4.73
CA VAL A 81 24.00 -6.23 -3.70
C VAL A 81 24.42 -7.34 -2.72
N LEU A 82 23.47 -8.16 -2.29
CA LEU A 82 23.73 -9.26 -1.35
C LEU A 82 24.60 -10.36 -1.98
N ARG A 83 24.41 -10.67 -3.26
CA ARG A 83 25.27 -11.61 -4.01
C ARG A 83 26.71 -11.12 -4.12
N ALA A 84 26.92 -9.83 -4.37
CA ALA A 84 28.26 -9.26 -4.41
C ALA A 84 28.99 -9.37 -3.05
N ARG A 85 28.25 -9.41 -1.93
CA ARG A 85 28.82 -9.51 -0.58
C ARG A 85 28.95 -10.96 -0.07
N ALA A 86 27.97 -11.80 -0.35
CA ALA A 86 27.82 -13.13 0.24
C ALA A 86 28.16 -14.28 -0.72
N GLY A 87 28.36 -13.99 -2.00
CA GLY A 87 28.59 -14.98 -3.04
C GLY A 87 27.32 -15.71 -3.50
N LEU A 88 27.47 -16.52 -4.56
CA LEU A 88 26.34 -17.18 -5.22
C LEU A 88 25.80 -18.39 -4.45
N GLN A 89 26.59 -18.97 -3.55
CA GLN A 89 26.21 -20.19 -2.84
C GLN A 89 25.33 -19.95 -1.62
N ARG A 90 25.37 -18.76 -1.03
CA ARG A 90 24.58 -18.46 0.15
C ARG A 90 23.10 -18.38 -0.20
N PRO A 91 22.23 -19.17 0.45
CA PRO A 91 20.80 -19.12 0.18
C PRO A 91 20.21 -17.74 0.53
N ILE A 92 19.28 -17.26 -0.30
CA ILE A 92 18.48 -16.05 -0.03
C ILE A 92 17.02 -16.45 -0.07
N PHE A 93 16.31 -16.24 1.04
CA PHE A 93 14.86 -16.38 1.11
C PHE A 93 14.20 -15.02 0.91
N VAL A 94 13.18 -14.96 0.05
CA VAL A 94 12.34 -13.77 -0.16
C VAL A 94 10.92 -14.11 0.27
N TYR A 95 10.46 -13.50 1.35
CA TYR A 95 9.10 -13.67 1.85
C TYR A 95 8.23 -12.50 1.39
N HIS A 96 7.33 -12.74 0.46
CA HIS A 96 6.28 -11.81 0.09
C HIS A 96 5.09 -11.97 1.03
N THR A 97 4.69 -10.92 1.71
CA THR A 97 3.59 -10.99 2.66
C THR A 97 2.47 -10.05 2.27
N ASP A 98 1.24 -10.49 2.40
CA ASP A 98 0.03 -9.68 2.16
C ASP A 98 -1.16 -10.29 2.91
N LEU A 99 -2.34 -9.67 2.81
CA LEU A 99 -3.57 -10.19 3.38
C LEU A 99 -3.89 -11.59 2.85
N PRO A 100 -4.59 -12.45 3.63
CA PRO A 100 -4.97 -13.79 3.18
C PRO A 100 -5.79 -13.81 1.88
N ALA A 101 -6.53 -12.71 1.60
CA ALA A 101 -7.35 -12.57 0.40
C ALA A 101 -6.56 -12.06 -0.83
N ASN A 102 -5.25 -11.83 -0.70
CA ASN A 102 -4.41 -11.41 -1.83
C ASN A 102 -4.34 -12.49 -2.92
N ASP A 103 -4.19 -12.06 -4.17
CA ASP A 103 -4.01 -12.97 -5.29
C ASP A 103 -2.55 -13.45 -5.38
N PHE A 104 -2.23 -14.45 -4.58
CA PHE A 104 -0.91 -15.08 -4.58
C PHE A 104 -0.63 -15.90 -5.86
N ASN A 105 -1.65 -16.31 -6.61
CA ASN A 105 -1.43 -16.97 -7.90
C ASN A 105 -0.77 -15.99 -8.88
N SER A 106 -1.33 -14.79 -9.04
CA SER A 106 -0.73 -13.74 -9.87
C SER A 106 0.66 -13.33 -9.37
N LEU A 107 0.92 -13.35 -8.06
CA LEU A 107 2.24 -13.08 -7.50
C LEU A 107 3.25 -14.14 -7.97
N PHE A 108 2.95 -15.41 -7.83
CA PHE A 108 3.87 -16.47 -8.26
C PHE A 108 4.03 -16.53 -9.77
N GLU A 109 2.99 -16.27 -10.55
CA GLU A 109 3.09 -16.15 -12.02
C GLU A 109 4.08 -15.05 -12.42
N VAL A 110 4.04 -13.90 -11.75
CA VAL A 110 4.96 -12.78 -11.99
C VAL A 110 6.38 -13.14 -11.57
N VAL A 111 6.58 -13.74 -10.40
CA VAL A 111 7.91 -14.13 -9.93
C VAL A 111 8.54 -15.18 -10.85
N GLU A 112 7.77 -16.13 -11.36
CA GLU A 112 8.29 -17.20 -12.21
C GLU A 112 8.51 -16.75 -13.67
N SER A 113 7.59 -15.95 -14.23
CA SER A 113 7.47 -15.77 -15.68
C SER A 113 7.89 -14.39 -16.17
N ASP A 114 7.86 -13.35 -15.32
CA ASP A 114 8.14 -11.98 -15.76
C ASP A 114 9.62 -11.84 -16.21
N PRO A 115 9.88 -11.22 -17.39
CA PRO A 115 11.25 -11.02 -17.86
C PRO A 115 12.12 -10.19 -16.91
N ASP A 116 11.51 -9.34 -16.08
CA ASP A 116 12.19 -8.52 -15.07
C ASP A 116 12.28 -9.19 -13.70
N SER A 117 11.88 -10.45 -13.56
CA SER A 117 11.89 -11.14 -12.29
C SER A 117 13.29 -11.25 -11.69
N TYR A 118 13.39 -11.00 -10.40
CA TYR A 118 14.60 -11.21 -9.59
C TYR A 118 14.97 -12.69 -9.48
N PHE A 119 14.04 -13.59 -9.78
CA PHE A 119 14.25 -15.03 -9.69
C PHE A 119 14.91 -15.62 -10.94
N ARG A 120 14.78 -14.95 -12.08
CA ARG A 120 15.34 -15.43 -13.36
C ARG A 120 16.87 -15.45 -13.37
N GLY A 121 17.43 -16.63 -13.60
CA GLY A 121 18.88 -16.83 -13.66
C GLY A 121 19.59 -16.85 -12.31
N GLU A 122 18.87 -16.61 -11.22
CA GLU A 122 19.43 -16.68 -9.88
C GLU A 122 19.40 -18.11 -9.34
N ARG A 123 20.54 -18.51 -8.76
CA ARG A 123 20.65 -19.79 -8.03
C ARG A 123 20.52 -19.53 -6.54
N ASN A 124 19.95 -20.49 -5.81
CA ASN A 124 19.81 -20.41 -4.35
C ASN A 124 19.03 -19.17 -3.87
N VAL A 125 18.03 -18.71 -4.65
CA VAL A 125 16.99 -17.75 -4.24
C VAL A 125 15.67 -18.50 -4.11
N PHE A 126 14.96 -18.31 -3.01
CA PHE A 126 13.78 -19.08 -2.66
C PHE A 126 12.61 -18.12 -2.36
N PRO A 127 11.76 -17.82 -3.35
CA PRO A 127 10.57 -17.01 -3.14
C PRO A 127 9.52 -17.80 -2.36
N SER A 128 8.85 -17.13 -1.44
CA SER A 128 7.76 -17.67 -0.64
C SER A 128 6.71 -16.61 -0.40
N ALA A 129 5.46 -17.01 -0.16
CA ALA A 129 4.39 -16.07 0.17
C ALA A 129 3.72 -16.43 1.50
N ILE A 130 3.29 -15.40 2.25
CA ILE A 130 2.60 -15.54 3.53
C ILE A 130 1.33 -14.69 3.52
N GLY A 131 0.18 -15.35 3.61
CA GLY A 131 -1.14 -14.71 3.69
C GLY A 131 -1.47 -14.31 5.13
N ARG A 132 -0.93 -13.17 5.59
CA ARG A 132 -1.19 -12.63 6.93
C ARG A 132 -0.97 -11.11 6.97
N SER A 133 -1.82 -10.41 7.70
CA SER A 133 -1.66 -8.96 7.88
C SER A 133 -0.33 -8.63 8.56
N PHE A 134 0.37 -7.61 8.05
CA PHE A 134 1.59 -7.11 8.68
C PHE A 134 1.35 -6.39 10.03
N TYR A 135 0.09 -6.22 10.43
CA TYR A 135 -0.31 -5.85 11.81
C TYR A 135 -0.38 -7.06 12.75
N GLN A 136 0.10 -8.19 12.33
CA GLN A 136 0.26 -9.41 13.13
C GLN A 136 1.71 -9.89 13.06
N SER A 137 2.07 -10.83 13.91
CA SER A 137 3.35 -11.54 13.80
C SER A 137 3.33 -12.38 12.53
N VAL A 138 4.18 -12.08 11.57
CA VAL A 138 4.25 -12.74 10.25
C VAL A 138 5.41 -13.73 10.18
N LEU A 139 6.54 -13.36 10.74
CA LEU A 139 7.78 -14.13 10.74
C LEU A 139 8.26 -14.36 12.17
N PRO A 140 9.11 -15.37 12.39
CA PRO A 140 9.72 -15.60 13.71
C PRO A 140 10.57 -14.41 14.18
N PRO A 141 10.73 -14.19 15.49
CA PRO A 141 11.64 -13.18 16.00
C PRO A 141 13.08 -13.34 15.49
N ASN A 142 13.77 -12.23 15.24
CA ASN A 142 15.15 -12.20 14.79
C ASN A 142 15.39 -13.05 13.53
N HIS A 143 14.47 -13.02 12.59
CA HIS A 143 14.51 -13.84 11.37
C HIS A 143 14.92 -13.06 10.12
N VAL A 144 14.58 -11.77 10.03
CA VAL A 144 14.73 -10.93 8.84
C VAL A 144 16.04 -10.15 8.88
N ASP A 145 16.80 -10.19 7.79
CA ASP A 145 18.02 -9.39 7.63
C ASP A 145 17.71 -8.05 6.95
N LEU A 146 16.83 -8.05 5.94
CA LEU A 146 16.42 -6.86 5.19
C LEU A 146 14.90 -6.85 5.00
N ALA A 147 14.26 -5.80 5.40
CA ALA A 147 12.82 -5.59 5.24
C ALA A 147 12.52 -4.46 4.26
N TRP A 148 11.54 -4.66 3.41
CA TRP A 148 11.02 -3.72 2.43
C TRP A 148 9.52 -3.53 2.59
N VAL A 149 9.07 -2.29 2.50
CA VAL A 149 7.65 -1.91 2.53
C VAL A 149 7.43 -0.79 1.51
N SER A 150 6.54 -1.01 0.56
CA SER A 150 6.24 0.01 -0.43
C SER A 150 4.73 0.23 -0.54
N TYR A 151 4.27 1.42 -0.21
CA TYR A 151 2.88 1.88 -0.30
C TYR A 151 1.86 1.06 0.52
N ALA A 152 2.30 0.09 1.32
CA ALA A 152 1.41 -0.78 2.08
C ALA A 152 1.03 -0.20 3.45
N ALA A 153 1.98 0.31 4.23
CA ALA A 153 1.71 0.74 5.60
C ALA A 153 0.92 2.07 5.73
N VAL A 154 0.40 2.59 4.62
CA VAL A 154 -0.62 3.66 4.62
C VAL A 154 -2.01 3.12 4.99
N TRP A 155 -2.26 1.83 4.77
CA TRP A 155 -3.52 1.18 5.13
C TRP A 155 -3.57 0.92 6.63
N LEU A 156 -4.69 1.27 7.26
CA LEU A 156 -4.92 1.11 8.69
C LEU A 156 -5.33 -0.33 9.02
N SER A 157 -5.10 -0.75 10.26
CA SER A 157 -5.55 -2.06 10.75
C SER A 157 -7.07 -2.17 10.82
N GLN A 158 -7.74 -1.03 11.03
CA GLN A 158 -9.20 -0.89 11.07
C GLN A 158 -9.62 0.52 10.64
N VAL A 159 -10.85 0.65 10.17
CA VAL A 159 -11.50 1.95 9.91
C VAL A 159 -12.07 2.46 11.23
N PRO A 160 -11.61 3.60 11.78
CA PRO A 160 -12.02 4.06 13.10
C PRO A 160 -13.47 4.58 13.13
N CYS A 161 -13.91 5.24 12.06
CA CYS A 161 -15.27 5.77 11.92
C CYS A 161 -15.59 6.00 10.44
N GLN A 162 -16.87 6.25 10.13
CA GLN A 162 -17.28 6.67 8.78
C GLN A 162 -16.87 8.13 8.53
N ILE A 163 -16.55 8.43 7.28
CA ILE A 163 -16.24 9.79 6.83
C ILE A 163 -17.53 10.36 6.22
N PRO A 164 -18.18 11.38 6.84
CA PRO A 164 -19.35 12.02 6.27
C PRO A 164 -19.04 12.66 4.91
N ASP A 165 -19.94 12.53 3.96
CA ASP A 165 -19.92 13.20 2.64
C ASP A 165 -18.71 12.90 1.75
N HIS A 166 -17.77 12.09 2.22
CA HIS A 166 -16.58 11.67 1.48
C HIS A 166 -16.17 10.24 1.85
N PHE A 167 -15.26 9.63 1.09
CA PHE A 167 -14.70 8.31 1.38
C PHE A 167 -13.19 8.36 1.76
N PHE A 168 -12.53 9.51 1.58
CA PHE A 168 -11.08 9.67 1.74
C PHE A 168 -10.76 10.70 2.82
N ILE A 169 -9.98 10.30 3.81
CA ILE A 169 -9.78 11.10 5.04
C ILE A 169 -9.08 12.45 4.83
N PRO A 170 -8.14 12.65 3.90
CA PRO A 170 -7.56 13.97 3.66
C PRO A 170 -8.58 15.04 3.25
N CYS A 171 -9.73 14.64 2.71
CA CYS A 171 -10.84 15.54 2.37
C CYS A 171 -11.77 15.84 3.56
N SER A 172 -11.44 15.36 4.77
CA SER A 172 -12.22 15.57 6.00
C SER A 172 -11.44 16.42 7.00
N THR A 173 -12.15 16.96 8.00
CA THR A 173 -11.59 17.83 9.05
C THR A 173 -12.18 17.48 10.42
N GLY A 174 -11.73 18.18 11.46
CA GLY A 174 -12.28 18.09 12.82
C GLY A 174 -12.13 16.73 13.47
N ALA A 175 -13.15 16.30 14.22
CA ALA A 175 -13.09 15.07 15.04
C ALA A 175 -12.88 13.80 14.21
N VAL A 176 -13.49 13.70 13.03
CA VAL A 176 -13.34 12.54 12.15
C VAL A 176 -11.88 12.38 11.73
N ARG A 177 -11.24 13.45 11.30
CA ARG A 177 -9.82 13.45 10.94
C ARG A 177 -8.94 13.06 12.12
N ALA A 178 -9.21 13.62 13.30
CA ALA A 178 -8.44 13.30 14.52
C ALA A 178 -8.52 11.81 14.88
N GLU A 179 -9.67 11.15 14.71
CA GLU A 179 -9.81 9.72 14.96
C GLU A 179 -8.96 8.88 13.97
N PHE A 180 -8.90 9.26 12.71
CA PHE A 180 -8.02 8.59 11.73
C PHE A 180 -6.54 8.81 12.04
N GLU A 181 -6.14 10.04 12.38
CA GLU A 181 -4.76 10.36 12.75
C GLU A 181 -4.35 9.59 14.02
N ARG A 182 -5.25 9.48 15.01
CA ARG A 182 -5.02 8.67 16.21
C ARG A 182 -4.85 7.18 15.87
N GLN A 183 -5.73 6.61 15.04
CA GLN A 183 -5.61 5.22 14.59
C GLN A 183 -4.31 5.01 13.80
N ALA A 184 -3.95 5.96 12.94
CA ALA A 184 -2.73 5.89 12.15
C ALA A 184 -1.46 5.91 13.00
N ALA A 185 -1.46 6.66 14.12
CA ALA A 185 -0.35 6.66 15.07
C ALA A 185 -0.23 5.31 15.81
N LEU A 186 -1.33 4.76 16.32
CA LEU A 186 -1.36 3.45 16.97
C LEU A 186 -0.88 2.33 16.03
N ASP A 187 -1.37 2.34 14.81
CA ASP A 187 -1.01 1.37 13.78
C ASP A 187 0.48 1.48 13.39
N TRP A 188 1.00 2.70 13.34
CA TRP A 188 2.41 2.92 13.03
C TRP A 188 3.33 2.37 14.12
N GLU A 189 3.03 2.63 15.39
CA GLU A 189 3.77 2.07 16.51
C GLU A 189 3.67 0.53 16.58
N ALA A 190 2.48 -0.02 16.34
CA ALA A 190 2.26 -1.47 16.27
C ALA A 190 3.07 -2.11 15.14
N PHE A 191 3.02 -1.50 13.94
CA PHE A 191 3.80 -1.94 12.79
C PHE A 191 5.31 -1.94 13.10
N LEU A 192 5.85 -0.84 13.58
CA LEU A 192 7.27 -0.72 13.94
C LEU A 192 7.68 -1.74 15.02
N SER A 193 6.82 -1.95 16.04
CA SER A 193 7.10 -2.92 17.10
C SER A 193 7.21 -4.34 16.57
N LEU A 194 6.33 -4.72 15.64
CA LEU A 194 6.36 -6.04 14.99
C LEU A 194 7.60 -6.18 14.09
N ARG A 195 7.94 -5.15 13.32
CA ARG A 195 9.15 -5.17 12.47
C ARG A 195 10.43 -5.20 13.30
N ALA A 196 10.47 -4.50 14.43
CA ALA A 196 11.58 -4.61 15.38
C ALA A 196 11.77 -6.04 15.90
N THR A 197 10.67 -6.76 16.11
CA THR A 197 10.72 -8.17 16.52
C THR A 197 11.19 -9.08 15.40
N ASP A 198 10.75 -8.87 14.17
CA ASP A 198 11.12 -9.71 13.02
C ASP A 198 12.60 -9.53 12.64
N LEU A 199 13.12 -8.31 12.76
CA LEU A 199 14.50 -7.99 12.36
C LEU A 199 15.53 -8.60 13.28
N ARG A 200 16.63 -9.09 12.69
CA ARG A 200 17.82 -9.48 13.42
C ARG A 200 18.57 -8.25 13.93
N PRO A 201 19.41 -8.39 14.96
CA PRO A 201 20.36 -7.34 15.31
C PRO A 201 21.22 -6.95 14.08
N GLY A 202 21.25 -5.65 13.76
CA GLY A 202 21.89 -5.13 12.55
C GLY A 202 21.09 -5.32 11.25
N GLY A 203 19.86 -5.87 11.34
CA GLY A 203 18.91 -5.90 10.22
C GLY A 203 18.39 -4.50 9.90
N ARG A 204 17.88 -4.31 8.68
CA ARG A 204 17.46 -3.01 8.17
C ARG A 204 16.04 -3.05 7.60
N LEU A 205 15.33 -1.95 7.75
CA LEU A 205 13.97 -1.75 7.24
C LEU A 205 13.95 -0.51 6.35
N VAL A 206 13.49 -0.67 5.12
CA VAL A 206 13.29 0.43 4.18
C VAL A 206 11.81 0.56 3.86
N ILE A 207 11.27 1.76 3.99
CA ILE A 207 9.85 2.05 3.84
C ILE A 207 9.65 3.21 2.86
N ALA A 208 8.84 3.00 1.83
CA ALA A 208 8.34 4.03 0.93
C ALA A 208 6.82 4.15 1.10
N LEU A 209 6.32 5.34 1.42
CA LEU A 209 4.90 5.57 1.65
C LEU A 209 4.41 6.84 0.95
N PRO A 210 3.14 6.88 0.51
CA PRO A 210 2.51 8.14 0.17
C PRO A 210 2.44 9.01 1.44
N SER A 211 2.83 10.27 1.31
CA SER A 211 2.84 11.24 2.40
C SER A 211 1.93 12.41 2.08
N LEU A 212 1.40 13.05 3.11
CA LEU A 212 0.72 14.33 2.94
C LEU A 212 1.74 15.42 2.62
N ALA A 213 1.45 16.23 1.61
CA ALA A 213 2.16 17.47 1.38
C ALA A 213 1.96 18.42 2.57
N ALA A 214 2.86 19.39 2.72
CA ALA A 214 2.80 20.33 3.85
C ALA A 214 1.48 21.12 3.91
N ASP A 215 0.88 21.40 2.75
CA ASP A 215 -0.42 22.06 2.60
C ASP A 215 -1.62 21.10 2.68
N GLY A 216 -1.40 19.80 2.80
CA GLY A 216 -2.44 18.79 2.86
C GLY A 216 -3.09 18.45 1.51
N SER A 217 -2.56 18.96 0.39
CA SER A 217 -3.19 18.86 -0.94
C SER A 217 -3.01 17.50 -1.64
N THR A 218 -2.29 16.56 -1.06
CA THR A 218 -1.95 15.28 -1.70
C THR A 218 -3.19 14.49 -2.14
N GLY A 219 -3.38 14.35 -3.43
CA GLY A 219 -4.42 13.51 -4.05
C GLY A 219 -5.86 14.01 -3.87
N VAL A 220 -6.09 15.14 -3.20
CA VAL A 220 -7.43 15.63 -2.85
C VAL A 220 -8.30 15.83 -4.08
N ALA A 221 -7.84 16.54 -5.10
CA ALA A 221 -8.66 16.85 -6.29
C ALA A 221 -9.13 15.59 -7.05
N ALA A 222 -8.28 14.55 -7.16
CA ALA A 222 -8.68 13.30 -7.80
C ALA A 222 -9.70 12.53 -6.97
N MET A 223 -9.59 12.58 -5.64
CA MET A 223 -10.51 11.91 -4.74
C MET A 223 -11.84 12.66 -4.63
N ASP A 224 -11.86 14.00 -4.69
CA ASP A 224 -13.08 14.80 -4.80
C ASP A 224 -13.87 14.45 -6.07
N HIS A 225 -13.16 14.32 -7.20
CA HIS A 225 -13.79 13.90 -8.44
C HIS A 225 -14.39 12.50 -8.33
N ALA A 226 -13.64 11.52 -7.81
CA ALA A 226 -14.16 10.18 -7.58
C ALA A 226 -15.36 10.17 -6.60
N ASN A 227 -15.36 11.05 -5.61
CA ASN A 227 -16.47 11.23 -4.67
C ASN A 227 -17.74 11.76 -5.37
N ALA A 228 -17.60 12.72 -6.28
CA ALA A 228 -18.71 13.19 -7.10
C ALA A 228 -19.28 12.07 -7.97
N MET A 229 -18.43 11.25 -8.60
CA MET A 229 -18.85 10.09 -9.38
C MET A 229 -19.65 9.07 -8.55
N LEU A 230 -19.27 8.82 -7.29
CA LEU A 230 -20.05 7.96 -6.39
C LEU A 230 -21.46 8.53 -6.15
N SER A 231 -21.60 9.85 -6.08
CA SER A 231 -22.92 10.51 -5.94
C SER A 231 -23.77 10.36 -7.20
N GLU A 232 -23.16 10.41 -8.38
CA GLU A 232 -23.83 10.11 -9.64
C GLU A 232 -24.33 8.65 -9.71
N LEU A 233 -23.55 7.69 -9.18
CA LEU A 233 -24.00 6.30 -9.08
C LEU A 233 -25.21 6.13 -8.16
N VAL A 234 -25.34 6.94 -7.11
CA VAL A 234 -26.56 6.99 -6.28
C VAL A 234 -27.75 7.52 -7.10
N THR A 235 -27.55 8.61 -7.83
CA THR A 235 -28.59 9.21 -8.68
C THR A 235 -29.06 8.24 -9.77
N ALA A 236 -28.13 7.47 -10.34
CA ALA A 236 -28.44 6.44 -11.33
C ALA A 236 -29.05 5.15 -10.73
N GLY A 237 -29.20 5.06 -9.40
CA GLY A 237 -29.75 3.89 -8.72
C GLY A 237 -28.84 2.66 -8.70
N LEU A 238 -27.55 2.81 -9.08
CA LEU A 238 -26.58 1.73 -9.08
C LEU A 238 -26.09 1.37 -7.67
N ILE A 239 -26.06 2.35 -6.77
CA ILE A 239 -25.84 2.17 -5.33
C ILE A 239 -26.87 2.97 -4.55
N THR A 240 -27.11 2.62 -3.29
CA THR A 240 -28.01 3.41 -2.43
C THR A 240 -27.22 4.50 -1.68
N ALA A 241 -27.94 5.56 -1.24
CA ALA A 241 -27.32 6.59 -0.39
C ALA A 241 -26.72 5.99 0.92
N GLU A 242 -27.37 4.96 1.48
CA GLU A 242 -26.86 4.24 2.65
C GLU A 242 -25.55 3.47 2.34
N GLU A 243 -25.46 2.80 1.19
CA GLU A 243 -24.22 2.14 0.74
C GLU A 243 -23.11 3.17 0.54
N ARG A 244 -23.43 4.29 -0.13
CA ARG A 244 -22.49 5.40 -0.32
C ARG A 244 -21.99 5.95 1.01
N GLY A 245 -22.87 6.17 2.00
CA GLY A 245 -22.53 6.67 3.34
C GLY A 245 -21.61 5.73 4.13
N ARG A 246 -21.59 4.43 3.81
CA ARG A 246 -20.67 3.45 4.41
C ARG A 246 -19.32 3.33 3.71
N MET A 247 -19.17 3.91 2.51
CA MET A 247 -17.91 3.87 1.78
C MET A 247 -16.87 4.74 2.46
N THR A 248 -15.85 4.11 2.99
CA THR A 248 -14.75 4.77 3.68
C THR A 248 -13.46 4.00 3.41
N LEU A 249 -12.42 4.68 2.93
CA LEU A 249 -11.12 4.06 2.78
C LEU A 249 -10.40 3.98 4.13
N GLY A 250 -9.95 2.79 4.48
CA GLY A 250 -9.12 2.54 5.65
C GLY A 250 -7.65 2.93 5.41
N SER A 251 -7.40 4.09 4.81
CA SER A 251 -6.06 4.59 4.55
C SER A 251 -5.87 5.98 5.14
N CYS A 252 -4.70 6.23 5.70
CA CYS A 252 -4.35 7.53 6.26
C CYS A 252 -2.90 7.87 5.89
N PRO A 253 -2.69 8.70 4.85
CA PRO A 253 -1.37 9.24 4.55
C PRO A 253 -0.84 10.05 5.74
N ARG A 254 0.42 9.83 6.09
CA ARG A 254 1.08 10.46 7.24
C ARG A 254 2.01 11.57 6.78
N ARG A 255 2.22 12.58 7.63
CA ARG A 255 3.31 13.55 7.45
C ARG A 255 4.63 12.92 7.89
N GLN A 256 5.73 13.51 7.47
CA GLN A 256 7.06 13.11 7.95
C GLN A 256 7.16 13.19 9.47
N SER A 257 6.57 14.23 10.09
CA SER A 257 6.51 14.37 11.56
C SER A 257 5.83 13.19 12.24
N ASP A 258 4.75 12.67 11.66
CA ASP A 258 3.98 11.57 12.21
C ASP A 258 4.79 10.25 12.16
N LEU A 259 5.55 10.07 11.08
CA LEU A 259 6.45 8.92 10.92
C LEU A 259 7.62 8.94 11.91
N LEU A 260 8.12 10.14 12.23
CA LEU A 260 9.24 10.33 13.15
C LEU A 260 8.80 10.39 14.63
N ALA A 261 7.52 10.58 14.94
CA ALA A 261 7.01 10.72 16.30
C ALA A 261 7.46 9.61 17.28
N PRO A 262 7.48 8.31 16.89
CA PRO A 262 7.98 7.25 17.78
C PRO A 262 9.48 7.36 18.10
N PHE A 263 10.24 8.12 17.32
CA PHE A 263 11.68 8.33 17.44
C PHE A 263 12.03 9.72 18.00
N ALA A 264 11.11 10.32 18.75
CA ALA A 264 11.32 11.64 19.34
C ALA A 264 12.64 11.68 20.13
N ASP A 265 13.31 12.85 20.12
CA ASP A 265 14.62 13.07 20.73
C ASP A 265 15.73 12.15 20.21
N HIS A 266 15.60 11.65 18.97
CA HIS A 266 16.53 10.70 18.35
C HIS A 266 16.70 9.38 19.13
N ARG A 267 15.71 9.01 19.95
CA ARG A 267 15.75 7.75 20.72
C ARG A 267 15.32 6.58 19.87
N PRO A 268 15.97 5.42 19.99
CA PRO A 268 15.51 4.20 19.34
C PRO A 268 14.11 3.79 19.83
N PHE A 269 13.24 3.43 18.88
CA PHE A 269 11.95 2.83 19.18
C PHE A 269 12.04 1.31 19.09
N LYS A 270 11.90 0.61 20.20
CA LYS A 270 12.01 -0.88 20.25
C LYS A 270 13.31 -1.42 19.63
N GLY A 271 14.40 -0.66 19.69
CA GLY A 271 15.69 -1.00 19.10
C GLY A 271 15.88 -0.53 17.65
N LEU A 272 14.85 0.00 17.01
CA LEU A 272 14.97 0.65 15.70
C LEU A 272 15.46 2.07 15.84
N ALA A 273 16.38 2.49 14.97
CA ALA A 273 16.84 3.87 14.85
C ALA A 273 16.63 4.37 13.42
N VAL A 274 16.24 5.63 13.27
CA VAL A 274 16.09 6.25 11.95
C VAL A 274 17.47 6.70 11.46
N GLU A 275 17.91 6.16 10.34
CA GLU A 275 19.16 6.56 9.67
C GLU A 275 18.92 7.59 8.57
N HIS A 276 17.77 7.52 7.92
CA HIS A 276 17.39 8.39 6.82
C HIS A 276 15.87 8.58 6.79
N CYS A 277 15.42 9.81 6.55
CA CYS A 277 14.02 10.13 6.29
C CYS A 277 13.96 11.33 5.35
N THR A 278 13.32 11.18 4.19
CA THR A 278 13.17 12.23 3.20
C THR A 278 11.80 12.17 2.55
N THR A 279 11.36 13.28 2.00
CA THR A 279 10.15 13.40 1.20
C THR A 279 10.53 13.75 -0.24
N SER A 280 9.91 13.10 -1.19
CA SER A 280 10.15 13.32 -2.63
C SER A 280 8.84 13.41 -3.39
N VAL A 281 8.82 14.15 -4.47
CA VAL A 281 7.70 14.19 -5.39
C VAL A 281 7.82 13.02 -6.36
N VAL A 282 6.75 12.25 -6.50
CA VAL A 282 6.66 11.18 -7.49
C VAL A 282 6.18 11.76 -8.82
N ALA A 283 6.92 11.55 -9.89
CA ALA A 283 6.51 11.98 -11.23
C ALA A 283 5.25 11.21 -11.68
N ASP A 284 4.25 11.96 -12.14
CA ASP A 284 3.03 11.38 -12.76
C ASP A 284 3.24 11.25 -14.28
N LYS A 285 3.77 10.09 -14.70
CA LYS A 285 3.99 9.80 -16.12
C LYS A 285 2.73 9.90 -16.98
N ALA A 286 1.54 9.69 -16.42
CA ALA A 286 0.30 9.83 -17.16
C ALA A 286 -0.01 11.31 -17.42
N TRP A 287 0.26 12.17 -16.44
CA TRP A 287 0.15 13.61 -16.57
C TRP A 287 1.20 14.17 -17.53
N ASP A 288 2.45 13.75 -17.42
CA ASP A 288 3.54 14.16 -18.31
C ASP A 288 3.21 13.82 -19.76
N GLN A 289 2.66 12.62 -20.01
CA GLN A 289 2.21 12.21 -21.34
C GLN A 289 1.08 13.11 -21.85
N TYR A 290 0.09 13.41 -21.01
CA TYR A 290 -0.99 14.33 -21.36
C TYR A 290 -0.49 15.75 -21.69
N GLN A 291 0.58 16.21 -21.02
CA GLN A 291 1.16 17.52 -21.37
C GLN A 291 1.69 17.55 -22.80
N VAL A 292 2.08 16.39 -23.35
CA VAL A 292 2.59 16.24 -24.72
C VAL A 292 1.46 16.05 -25.73
N ASP A 293 0.60 15.06 -25.52
CA ASP A 293 -0.40 14.64 -26.50
C ASP A 293 -1.78 15.29 -26.36
N LYS A 294 -2.04 15.89 -25.18
CA LYS A 294 -3.34 16.49 -24.80
C LYS A 294 -4.53 15.52 -24.88
N ASP A 295 -4.26 14.21 -24.85
CA ASP A 295 -5.29 13.17 -24.84
C ASP A 295 -5.90 13.03 -23.42
N ALA A 296 -6.95 13.82 -23.17
CA ALA A 296 -7.67 13.82 -21.90
C ALA A 296 -8.38 12.47 -21.63
N GLU A 297 -8.83 11.78 -22.67
CA GLU A 297 -9.50 10.49 -22.53
C GLU A 297 -8.51 9.40 -22.07
N ALA A 298 -7.32 9.35 -22.67
CA ALA A 298 -6.28 8.42 -22.27
C ALA A 298 -5.83 8.65 -20.82
N LEU A 299 -5.66 9.92 -20.40
CA LEU A 299 -5.35 10.27 -19.02
C LEU A 299 -6.44 9.82 -18.05
N ALA A 300 -7.69 10.16 -18.36
CA ALA A 300 -8.85 9.79 -17.57
C ALA A 300 -8.97 8.26 -17.41
N ARG A 301 -8.78 7.53 -18.51
CA ARG A 301 -8.78 6.06 -18.51
C ARG A 301 -7.69 5.47 -17.61
N LYS A 302 -6.45 5.97 -17.68
CA LYS A 302 -5.36 5.52 -16.81
C LYS A 302 -5.66 5.75 -15.33
N ARG A 303 -6.19 6.92 -14.98
CA ARG A 303 -6.57 7.26 -13.60
C ARG A 303 -7.72 6.39 -13.09
N ALA A 304 -8.73 6.15 -13.93
CA ALA A 304 -9.85 5.27 -13.61
C ALA A 304 -9.39 3.82 -13.34
N LEU A 305 -8.51 3.29 -14.18
CA LEU A 305 -7.97 1.94 -14.01
C LEU A 305 -7.13 1.83 -12.74
N PHE A 306 -6.34 2.85 -12.41
CA PHE A 306 -5.60 2.91 -11.15
C PHE A 306 -6.54 2.96 -9.94
N PHE A 307 -7.55 3.86 -9.97
CA PHE A 307 -8.55 3.96 -8.90
C PHE A 307 -9.26 2.62 -8.67
N ARG A 308 -9.66 1.97 -9.75
CA ARG A 308 -10.26 0.65 -9.70
C ARG A 308 -9.32 -0.38 -9.07
N ALA A 309 -8.07 -0.46 -9.51
CA ALA A 309 -7.11 -1.44 -9.02
C ALA A 309 -6.87 -1.35 -7.50
N VAL A 310 -6.86 -0.13 -6.97
CA VAL A 310 -6.42 0.16 -5.59
C VAL A 310 -7.57 0.36 -4.61
N PHE A 311 -8.61 1.11 -5.00
CA PHE A 311 -9.60 1.62 -4.04
C PHE A 311 -10.96 0.94 -4.15
N VAL A 312 -11.39 0.54 -5.35
CA VAL A 312 -12.71 -0.10 -5.56
C VAL A 312 -12.88 -1.38 -4.72
N PRO A 313 -11.89 -2.27 -4.56
CA PRO A 313 -12.05 -3.44 -3.69
C PRO A 313 -12.46 -3.08 -2.25
N SER A 314 -11.88 -2.03 -1.68
CA SER A 314 -12.26 -1.54 -0.34
C SER A 314 -13.65 -0.92 -0.32
N LEU A 315 -14.01 -0.09 -1.31
CA LEU A 315 -15.30 0.57 -1.38
C LEU A 315 -16.45 -0.42 -1.59
N THR A 316 -16.24 -1.49 -2.36
CA THR A 316 -17.24 -2.54 -2.61
C THR A 316 -17.65 -3.32 -1.37
N GLN A 317 -16.84 -3.30 -0.31
CA GLN A 317 -17.22 -3.92 0.97
C GLN A 317 -18.41 -3.24 1.64
N ALA A 318 -18.65 -1.96 1.34
CA ALA A 318 -19.80 -1.21 1.83
C ALA A 318 -21.12 -1.59 1.15
N LEU A 319 -21.07 -2.33 0.04
CA LEU A 319 -22.27 -2.78 -0.67
C LEU A 319 -23.02 -3.84 0.14
N ARG A 320 -24.36 -3.84 0.03
CA ARG A 320 -25.21 -4.78 0.78
C ARG A 320 -24.82 -6.23 0.52
N PRO A 321 -24.81 -7.09 1.56
CA PRO A 321 -24.75 -8.53 1.37
C PRO A 321 -25.91 -8.99 0.47
N GLY A 322 -25.63 -9.80 -0.53
CA GLY A 322 -26.64 -10.31 -1.45
C GLY A 322 -26.74 -9.55 -2.79
N ARG A 323 -26.01 -8.47 -2.99
CA ARG A 323 -25.81 -7.96 -4.35
C ARG A 323 -25.08 -9.02 -5.18
N GLY A 324 -25.69 -9.37 -6.32
CA GLY A 324 -25.15 -10.37 -7.23
C GLY A 324 -23.79 -9.95 -7.80
N THR A 325 -23.03 -10.93 -8.29
CA THR A 325 -21.72 -10.70 -8.93
C THR A 325 -21.82 -9.69 -10.08
N LYS A 326 -22.92 -9.70 -10.85
CA LYS A 326 -23.16 -8.76 -11.94
C LYS A 326 -23.30 -7.32 -11.46
N GLU A 327 -24.01 -7.06 -10.38
CA GLU A 327 -24.17 -5.70 -9.82
C GLU A 327 -22.88 -5.15 -9.24
N ARG A 328 -22.08 -6.01 -8.59
CA ARG A 328 -20.73 -5.66 -8.12
C ARG A 328 -19.79 -5.35 -9.28
N GLN A 329 -19.88 -6.14 -10.36
CA GLN A 329 -19.11 -5.91 -11.59
C GLN A 329 -19.55 -4.61 -12.29
N GLN A 330 -20.84 -4.29 -12.32
CA GLN A 330 -21.36 -3.02 -12.86
C GLN A 330 -20.83 -1.83 -12.07
N PHE A 331 -20.81 -1.89 -10.74
CA PHE A 331 -20.19 -0.86 -9.92
C PHE A 331 -18.70 -0.69 -10.24
N SER A 332 -17.95 -1.80 -10.32
CA SER A 332 -16.51 -1.79 -10.62
C SER A 332 -16.19 -1.36 -12.06
N ALA A 333 -17.14 -1.52 -12.98
CA ALA A 333 -16.99 -1.14 -14.39
C ALA A 333 -17.58 0.25 -14.71
N ALA A 334 -18.31 0.87 -13.76
CA ALA A 334 -18.90 2.19 -13.97
C ALA A 334 -17.81 3.20 -14.33
N PRO A 335 -18.02 4.06 -15.34
CA PRO A 335 -17.01 5.03 -15.76
C PRO A 335 -16.71 5.99 -14.61
N THR A 336 -15.45 6.04 -14.22
CA THR A 336 -14.93 6.99 -13.22
C THR A 336 -14.48 8.29 -13.88
N THR A 337 -15.02 8.62 -15.03
CA THR A 337 -14.55 9.73 -15.87
C THR A 337 -15.68 10.55 -16.46
N THR A 338 -15.72 11.83 -16.08
CA THR A 338 -16.36 12.89 -16.88
C THR A 338 -15.28 13.80 -17.46
N PRO A 339 -15.38 14.27 -18.70
CA PRO A 339 -14.32 15.02 -19.40
C PRO A 339 -13.93 16.38 -18.82
N GLY A 340 -14.55 16.84 -17.74
CA GLY A 340 -14.49 18.25 -17.32
C GLY A 340 -13.56 18.64 -16.16
N GLY A 341 -12.88 17.72 -15.49
CA GLY A 341 -12.20 18.02 -14.22
C GLY A 341 -10.70 17.71 -14.15
N LEU A 342 -9.92 18.17 -15.12
CA LEU A 342 -8.47 17.91 -15.16
C LEU A 342 -7.67 19.10 -14.63
N SER A 343 -7.55 19.28 -13.31
CA SER A 343 -6.48 20.10 -12.72
C SER A 343 -5.34 19.19 -12.23
N GLY A 344 -4.13 19.49 -12.66
CA GLY A 344 -2.95 18.69 -12.33
C GLY A 344 -2.41 19.02 -10.95
N ALA A 345 -2.76 18.20 -9.97
CA ALA A 345 -2.05 18.17 -8.69
C ALA A 345 -2.17 16.75 -8.09
N TYR A 346 -1.05 16.05 -8.03
CA TYR A 346 -0.79 14.96 -7.12
C TYR A 346 0.40 15.29 -6.23
#